data_67b55bc0f16bdb523568bba401a4f14b
#
_entry.id   67b55bc0f16bdb523568bba401a4f14b
#
_cell.length_a   1.000
_cell.length_b   1.000
_cell.length_c   1.000
_cell.angle_alpha   90.00
_cell.angle_beta   90.00
_cell.angle_gamma   90.00
#
_symmetry.space_group_name_H-M   'P 1'
#
loop_
_entity.id
_entity.type
_entity.pdbx_description
1 polymer ?
#
loop_
_entity_poly.entity_id
_entity_poly.type
_entity_poly.pdbx_seq_one_letter_code
_entity_poly.pdbx_strand_id
1 'polypeptide(L)'
;PSRWACSGNQDLDRFRYDMLTSGMIDTIVTFERAVDVFPEADISGGVQIIVLDRAKKSSNITIRNIGFDNGCMKVVSEEVRDPLKYKYIDNKKSTQYMLPLNNKSEHILSKIFSSDNLSSSGMTADTFNASSIRDEDIVDTHCADGIRMLTRGGNFVTVSRDAVNVDADMLKKYKVVCLCLSDYGRVGTSEQHRVIYALQKLKANEICTRTYFVLNAFDTEAEADNFYRFMAGKLGRFLVGTTLNSIHIISRNLMFIPNIDFSAYHSDDELYDKYGVTPDEREYINSIISDYNK
;
A
#
# COMPACT_ATOMS: atom_id res chain seq x y z
N PRO A 1 -1.18 -8.57 17.09
CA PRO A 1 -0.70 -7.73 16.01
C PRO A 1 -1.86 -7.06 15.27
N SER A 2 -1.71 -5.80 14.86
CA SER A 2 -2.74 -5.03 14.16
C SER A 2 -2.90 -5.39 12.68
N ARG A 3 -2.11 -6.32 12.15
CA ARG A 3 -2.12 -6.76 10.73
C ARG A 3 -3.51 -7.11 10.18
N TRP A 4 -4.37 -7.66 11.01
CA TRP A 4 -5.71 -8.05 10.54
C TRP A 4 -6.53 -6.87 10.00
N ALA A 5 -6.29 -5.66 10.50
CA ALA A 5 -7.10 -4.48 10.16
C ALA A 5 -6.96 -4.04 8.69
N CYS A 6 -5.75 -4.10 8.12
CA CYS A 6 -5.48 -3.60 6.77
C CYS A 6 -4.73 -4.57 5.86
N SER A 7 -4.20 -5.68 6.38
CA SER A 7 -3.34 -6.58 5.64
C SER A 7 -3.75 -8.04 5.86
N GLY A 8 -3.16 -8.96 5.11
CA GLY A 8 -3.28 -10.38 5.35
C GLY A 8 -3.58 -11.22 4.12
N ASN A 9 -3.66 -12.53 4.35
CA ASN A 9 -4.09 -13.55 3.41
C ASN A 9 -5.61 -13.80 3.54
N GLN A 10 -6.12 -14.82 2.86
CA GLN A 10 -7.55 -15.17 2.86
C GLN A 10 -8.14 -15.37 4.26
N ASP A 11 -7.38 -15.96 5.19
CA ASP A 11 -7.86 -16.22 6.55
C ASP A 11 -8.03 -14.92 7.33
N LEU A 12 -7.09 -13.97 7.17
CA LEU A 12 -7.21 -12.63 7.78
C LEU A 12 -8.29 -11.80 7.10
N ASP A 13 -8.54 -11.96 5.81
CA ASP A 13 -9.62 -11.29 5.10
C ASP A 13 -10.98 -11.72 5.64
N ARG A 14 -11.19 -13.02 5.82
CA ARG A 14 -12.39 -13.57 6.42
C ARG A 14 -12.53 -13.13 7.88
N PHE A 15 -11.48 -13.24 8.67
CA PHE A 15 -11.49 -12.80 10.07
C PHE A 15 -11.84 -11.32 10.18
N ARG A 16 -11.23 -10.47 9.35
CA ARG A 16 -11.53 -9.02 9.34
C ARG A 16 -12.99 -8.76 9.00
N TYR A 17 -13.50 -9.39 7.94
CA TYR A 17 -14.88 -9.25 7.54
C TYR A 17 -15.83 -9.64 8.69
N ASP A 18 -15.63 -10.82 9.26
CA ASP A 18 -16.47 -11.33 10.36
C ASP A 18 -16.40 -10.40 11.59
N MET A 19 -15.22 -9.93 11.96
CA MET A 19 -15.03 -9.03 13.10
C MET A 19 -15.70 -7.68 12.88
N LEU A 20 -15.46 -7.03 11.73
CA LEU A 20 -15.99 -5.68 11.46
C LEU A 20 -17.52 -5.70 11.27
N THR A 21 -18.08 -6.76 10.71
CA THR A 21 -19.53 -6.89 10.49
C THR A 21 -20.29 -7.44 11.70
N SER A 22 -19.59 -7.97 12.70
CA SER A 22 -20.23 -8.55 13.90
C SER A 22 -21.01 -7.56 14.75
N GLY A 23 -20.65 -6.26 14.69
CA GLY A 23 -21.19 -5.23 15.58
C GLY A 23 -20.75 -5.35 17.05
N MET A 24 -19.87 -6.32 17.38
CA MET A 24 -19.46 -6.57 18.77
C MET A 24 -18.24 -5.75 19.21
N ILE A 25 -17.46 -5.20 18.28
CA ILE A 25 -16.28 -4.40 18.65
C ILE A 25 -16.76 -3.09 19.27
N ASP A 26 -16.41 -2.86 20.53
CA ASP A 26 -16.66 -1.61 21.23
C ASP A 26 -15.50 -0.64 21.04
N THR A 27 -14.32 -1.04 21.45
CA THR A 27 -13.11 -0.19 21.42
C THR A 27 -11.92 -0.97 20.90
N ILE A 28 -11.13 -0.31 20.04
CA ILE A 28 -9.79 -0.77 19.66
C ILE A 28 -8.77 0.23 20.20
N VAL A 29 -7.92 -0.23 21.12
CA VAL A 29 -6.79 0.54 21.61
C VAL A 29 -5.56 0.14 20.82
N THR A 30 -4.88 1.11 20.20
CA THR A 30 -3.72 0.85 19.34
C THR A 30 -2.46 1.49 19.92
N PHE A 31 -1.35 0.76 19.81
CA PHE A 31 -0.02 1.21 20.14
C PHE A 31 0.80 1.19 18.86
N GLU A 32 1.24 2.36 18.40
CA GLU A 32 1.97 2.47 17.13
C GLU A 32 3.30 1.70 17.20
N ARG A 33 3.96 1.76 18.32
CA ARG A 33 5.25 1.10 18.55
C ARG A 33 5.08 -0.07 19.51
N ALA A 34 5.23 -1.28 18.98
CA ALA A 34 5.13 -2.50 19.79
C ALA A 34 6.19 -2.52 20.91
N VAL A 35 7.37 -1.97 20.66
CA VAL A 35 8.49 -1.88 21.61
C VAL A 35 8.14 -1.08 22.87
N ASP A 36 7.21 -0.14 22.79
CA ASP A 36 6.76 0.64 23.96
C ASP A 36 5.93 -0.21 24.94
N VAL A 37 5.33 -1.31 24.45
CA VAL A 37 4.55 -2.25 25.28
C VAL A 37 5.33 -3.53 25.55
N PHE A 38 6.09 -4.00 24.58
CA PHE A 38 6.88 -5.22 24.60
C PHE A 38 8.31 -4.92 24.15
N PRO A 39 9.19 -4.42 25.06
CA PRO A 39 10.52 -3.92 24.68
C PRO A 39 11.44 -4.94 23.98
N GLU A 40 11.22 -6.24 24.26
CA GLU A 40 12.04 -7.31 23.69
C GLU A 40 11.42 -8.00 22.46
N ALA A 41 10.26 -7.51 22.00
CA ALA A 41 9.54 -8.14 20.90
C ALA A 41 9.67 -7.34 19.60
N ASP A 42 10.17 -7.98 18.54
CA ASP A 42 10.14 -7.43 17.17
C ASP A 42 8.78 -7.75 16.51
N ILE A 43 7.80 -6.87 16.75
CA ILE A 43 6.44 -7.02 16.21
C ILE A 43 6.20 -5.95 15.14
N SER A 44 6.16 -6.38 13.89
CA SER A 44 5.77 -5.51 12.78
C SER A 44 4.27 -5.17 12.80
N GLY A 45 3.94 -3.92 12.48
CA GLY A 45 2.55 -3.48 12.30
C GLY A 45 1.83 -3.07 13.60
N GLY A 46 2.55 -2.91 14.70
CA GLY A 46 2.02 -2.44 15.99
C GLY A 46 1.23 -3.50 16.77
N VAL A 47 0.75 -3.10 17.92
CA VAL A 47 -0.03 -3.93 18.86
C VAL A 47 -1.37 -3.26 19.13
N GLN A 48 -2.39 -4.07 19.44
CA GLN A 48 -3.70 -3.56 19.80
C GLN A 48 -4.39 -4.40 20.87
N ILE A 49 -5.31 -3.77 21.59
CA ILE A 49 -6.30 -4.41 22.45
C ILE A 49 -7.67 -4.20 21.84
N ILE A 50 -8.45 -5.27 21.70
CA ILE A 50 -9.82 -5.21 21.18
C ILE A 50 -10.75 -5.49 22.35
N VAL A 51 -11.65 -4.55 22.62
CA VAL A 51 -12.74 -4.71 23.60
C VAL A 51 -13.99 -5.11 22.84
N LEU A 52 -14.58 -6.23 23.25
CA LEU A 52 -15.81 -6.75 22.67
C LEU A 52 -16.98 -6.59 23.65
N ASP A 53 -18.08 -6.03 23.20
CA ASP A 53 -19.34 -5.97 23.92
C ASP A 53 -20.43 -6.69 23.12
N ARG A 54 -20.90 -7.81 23.63
CA ARG A 54 -21.97 -8.61 23.02
C ARG A 54 -23.35 -7.96 23.11
N ALA A 55 -23.53 -7.00 24.02
CA ALA A 55 -24.78 -6.27 24.22
C ALA A 55 -24.83 -4.95 23.44
N LYS A 56 -23.78 -4.65 22.68
CA LYS A 56 -23.65 -3.41 21.93
C LYS A 56 -24.78 -3.24 20.91
N LYS A 57 -25.37 -2.04 20.86
CA LYS A 57 -26.46 -1.68 19.94
C LYS A 57 -26.00 -0.87 18.72
N SER A 58 -24.80 -0.30 18.77
CA SER A 58 -24.22 0.51 17.69
C SER A 58 -23.18 -0.28 16.93
N SER A 59 -23.13 -0.17 15.60
CA SER A 59 -22.08 -0.72 14.76
C SER A 59 -20.78 0.10 14.84
N ASN A 60 -20.86 1.38 15.23
CA ASN A 60 -19.67 2.24 15.34
C ASN A 60 -18.72 1.76 16.43
N ILE A 61 -17.43 1.94 16.23
CA ILE A 61 -16.37 1.54 17.14
C ILE A 61 -15.55 2.75 17.60
N THR A 62 -15.00 2.66 18.80
CA THR A 62 -14.05 3.66 19.30
C THR A 62 -12.64 3.23 18.94
N ILE A 63 -11.88 4.07 18.25
CA ILE A 63 -10.44 3.88 17.99
C ILE A 63 -9.67 4.83 18.91
N ARG A 64 -8.86 4.25 19.79
CA ARG A 64 -8.02 4.99 20.75
C ARG A 64 -6.55 4.76 20.43
N ASN A 65 -5.84 5.81 20.03
CA ASN A 65 -4.40 5.75 19.80
C ASN A 65 -3.66 6.14 21.07
N ILE A 66 -2.72 5.29 21.48
CA ILE A 66 -1.87 5.47 22.66
C ILE A 66 -0.45 5.80 22.22
N GLY A 67 0.09 6.87 22.79
CA GLY A 67 1.50 7.20 22.75
C GLY A 67 2.13 7.13 24.14
N PHE A 68 3.43 7.38 24.21
CA PHE A 68 4.19 7.41 25.45
C PHE A 68 4.89 8.76 25.59
N ASP A 69 4.75 9.36 26.75
CA ASP A 69 5.43 10.59 27.12
C ASP A 69 6.17 10.36 28.43
N ASN A 70 7.51 10.50 28.41
CA ASN A 70 8.37 10.22 29.56
C ASN A 70 8.12 8.83 30.20
N GLY A 71 7.85 7.81 29.40
CA GLY A 71 7.55 6.46 29.86
C GLY A 71 6.12 6.23 30.37
N CYS A 72 5.27 7.26 30.38
CA CYS A 72 3.88 7.16 30.78
C CYS A 72 2.97 7.03 29.55
N MET A 73 2.02 6.10 29.61
CA MET A 73 0.98 5.96 28.58
C MET A 73 0.07 7.18 28.56
N LYS A 74 -0.19 7.69 27.37
CA LYS A 74 -1.08 8.83 27.12
C LYS A 74 -2.01 8.54 25.96
N VAL A 75 -3.30 8.85 26.09
CA VAL A 75 -4.21 8.87 24.96
C VAL A 75 -3.83 10.05 24.06
N VAL A 76 -3.40 9.75 22.83
CA VAL A 76 -3.02 10.74 21.83
C VAL A 76 -4.26 11.23 21.07
N SER A 77 -5.13 10.29 20.74
CA SER A 77 -6.42 10.58 20.10
C SER A 77 -7.43 9.49 20.36
N GLU A 78 -8.70 9.86 20.35
CA GLU A 78 -9.83 8.95 20.46
C GLU A 78 -10.97 9.39 19.55
N GLU A 79 -11.50 8.48 18.72
CA GLU A 79 -12.53 8.77 17.76
C GLU A 79 -13.52 7.63 17.61
N VAL A 80 -14.77 7.98 17.40
CA VAL A 80 -15.84 7.04 17.07
C VAL A 80 -15.98 6.95 15.55
N ARG A 81 -15.93 5.73 14.99
CA ARG A 81 -15.91 5.50 13.55
C ARG A 81 -16.86 4.41 13.11
N ASP A 82 -17.32 4.50 11.86
CA ASP A 82 -17.91 3.40 11.13
C ASP A 82 -16.81 2.42 10.67
N PRO A 83 -16.78 1.19 11.18
CA PRO A 83 -15.78 0.20 10.79
C PRO A 83 -15.93 -0.28 9.34
N LEU A 84 -17.08 -0.02 8.69
CA LEU A 84 -17.39 -0.45 7.34
C LEU A 84 -17.20 0.66 6.29
N LYS A 85 -16.68 1.83 6.70
CA LYS A 85 -16.48 3.00 5.84
C LYS A 85 -15.64 2.69 4.60
N TYR A 86 -14.54 1.96 4.75
CA TYR A 86 -13.59 1.66 3.67
C TYR A 86 -13.86 0.29 3.07
N LYS A 87 -14.89 0.26 2.24
CA LYS A 87 -15.31 -0.91 1.48
C LYS A 87 -14.60 -0.98 0.14
N TYR A 88 -14.16 -2.17 -0.26
CA TYR A 88 -13.62 -2.43 -1.60
C TYR A 88 -14.04 -3.82 -2.10
N ILE A 89 -13.90 -4.03 -3.40
CA ILE A 89 -14.12 -5.33 -4.03
C ILE A 89 -12.77 -5.94 -4.34
N ASP A 90 -12.52 -7.13 -3.83
CA ASP A 90 -11.27 -7.85 -4.07
C ASP A 90 -11.24 -8.53 -5.46
N ASN A 91 -10.09 -9.11 -5.83
CA ASN A 91 -9.90 -9.82 -7.09
C ASN A 91 -10.86 -11.01 -7.28
N LYS A 92 -11.44 -11.53 -6.20
CA LYS A 92 -12.43 -12.61 -6.20
C LYS A 92 -13.87 -12.09 -6.26
N LYS A 93 -14.05 -10.79 -6.48
CA LYS A 93 -15.34 -10.10 -6.48
C LYS A 93 -16.08 -10.19 -5.13
N SER A 94 -15.34 -10.40 -4.05
CA SER A 94 -15.90 -10.39 -2.69
C SER A 94 -15.81 -8.99 -2.09
N THR A 95 -16.83 -8.60 -1.35
CA THR A 95 -16.80 -7.37 -0.55
C THR A 95 -15.84 -7.55 0.61
N GLN A 96 -14.94 -6.61 0.73
CA GLN A 96 -13.96 -6.54 1.79
C GLN A 96 -13.96 -5.14 2.43
N TYR A 97 -13.37 -5.06 3.61
CA TYR A 97 -13.22 -3.81 4.36
C TYR A 97 -11.79 -3.62 4.79
N MET A 98 -11.42 -2.38 5.03
CA MET A 98 -10.14 -1.99 5.60
C MET A 98 -10.39 -1.02 6.75
N LEU A 99 -9.65 -1.17 7.84
CA LEU A 99 -9.79 -0.34 9.02
C LEU A 99 -8.46 0.33 9.34
N PRO A 100 -8.22 1.56 8.84
CA PRO A 100 -7.08 2.37 9.26
C PRO A 100 -7.15 2.64 10.77
N LEU A 101 -6.09 2.30 11.50
CA LEU A 101 -6.09 2.36 12.97
C LEU A 101 -5.52 3.66 13.53
N ASN A 102 -4.76 4.42 12.73
CA ASN A 102 -4.22 5.72 13.14
C ASN A 102 -5.22 6.83 12.79
N ASN A 103 -5.66 7.59 13.79
CA ASN A 103 -6.68 8.61 13.62
C ASN A 103 -6.21 9.78 12.74
N LYS A 104 -4.95 10.24 12.87
CA LYS A 104 -4.40 11.30 12.02
C LYS A 104 -4.34 10.89 10.55
N SER A 105 -3.90 9.66 10.31
CA SER A 105 -3.87 9.11 8.94
C SER A 105 -5.28 8.98 8.37
N GLU A 106 -6.23 8.53 9.17
CA GLU A 106 -7.63 8.36 8.74
C GLU A 106 -8.28 9.67 8.31
N HIS A 107 -8.01 10.78 8.99
CA HIS A 107 -8.52 12.08 8.58
C HIS A 107 -8.10 12.45 7.15
N ILE A 108 -6.85 12.16 6.78
CA ILE A 108 -6.34 12.42 5.44
C ILE A 108 -6.96 11.43 4.43
N LEU A 109 -6.98 10.14 4.80
CA LEU A 109 -7.56 9.08 3.94
C LEU A 109 -9.03 9.34 3.62
N SER A 110 -9.80 9.83 4.59
CA SER A 110 -11.24 10.10 4.41
C SER A 110 -11.54 11.21 3.40
N LYS A 111 -10.59 12.12 3.17
CA LYS A 111 -10.70 13.19 2.17
C LYS A 111 -10.40 12.71 0.75
N ILE A 112 -9.57 11.68 0.64
CA ILE A 112 -9.03 11.20 -0.65
C ILE A 112 -9.78 9.96 -1.15
N PHE A 113 -10.31 9.14 -0.25
CA PHE A 113 -10.95 7.88 -0.61
C PHE A 113 -12.19 8.07 -1.48
N SER A 114 -12.24 7.34 -2.58
CA SER A 114 -13.45 7.16 -3.40
C SER A 114 -13.56 5.69 -3.83
N SER A 115 -14.75 5.29 -4.28
CA SER A 115 -15.00 3.93 -4.79
C SER A 115 -14.16 3.60 -6.03
N ASP A 116 -13.68 4.63 -6.74
CA ASP A 116 -12.96 4.50 -8.01
C ASP A 116 -11.45 4.54 -7.85
N ASN A 117 -10.94 4.37 -6.62
CA ASN A 117 -9.52 4.34 -6.37
C ASN A 117 -8.83 3.08 -6.92
N LEU A 118 -7.51 3.13 -7.06
CA LEU A 118 -6.69 2.23 -7.87
C LEU A 118 -6.66 0.75 -7.43
N SER A 119 -7.07 0.42 -6.21
CA SER A 119 -7.01 -0.96 -5.68
C SER A 119 -7.72 -2.02 -6.52
N SER A 120 -8.63 -1.60 -7.40
CA SER A 120 -9.37 -2.50 -8.30
C SER A 120 -8.56 -2.95 -9.52
N SER A 121 -7.32 -2.48 -9.72
CA SER A 121 -6.52 -2.77 -10.92
C SER A 121 -6.18 -4.26 -11.10
N GLY A 122 -6.28 -5.06 -10.03
CA GLY A 122 -5.98 -6.49 -10.07
C GLY A 122 -4.48 -6.83 -10.26
N MET A 123 -3.61 -5.84 -10.32
CA MET A 123 -2.17 -6.06 -10.49
C MET A 123 -1.54 -6.67 -9.26
N THR A 124 -0.57 -7.56 -9.47
CA THR A 124 0.12 -8.31 -8.43
C THR A 124 1.63 -8.35 -8.69
N ALA A 125 2.38 -8.83 -7.69
CA ALA A 125 3.83 -9.01 -7.82
C ALA A 125 4.23 -10.01 -8.94
N ASP A 126 3.33 -10.89 -9.37
CA ASP A 126 3.59 -11.86 -10.46
C ASP A 126 2.72 -11.62 -11.70
N THR A 127 2.47 -10.35 -12.01
CA THR A 127 1.64 -9.93 -13.16
C THR A 127 2.11 -10.56 -14.49
N PHE A 128 3.39 -10.83 -14.65
CA PHE A 128 3.98 -11.40 -15.86
C PHE A 128 4.22 -12.91 -15.77
N ASN A 129 3.77 -13.55 -14.69
CA ASN A 129 4.05 -14.96 -14.42
C ASN A 129 5.57 -15.30 -14.52
N ALA A 130 6.40 -14.37 -14.12
CA ALA A 130 7.86 -14.45 -14.24
C ALA A 130 8.48 -15.51 -13.34
N SER A 131 7.73 -16.09 -12.40
CA SER A 131 8.15 -17.24 -11.60
C SER A 131 8.30 -18.54 -12.43
N SER A 132 7.70 -18.61 -13.61
CA SER A 132 7.84 -19.73 -14.55
C SER A 132 9.05 -19.60 -15.48
N ILE A 133 9.66 -18.40 -15.58
CA ILE A 133 10.83 -18.14 -16.43
C ILE A 133 12.08 -18.71 -15.77
N ARG A 134 12.87 -19.46 -16.52
CA ARG A 134 14.08 -20.18 -16.08
C ARG A 134 15.33 -19.63 -16.76
N ASP A 135 16.50 -20.04 -16.29
CA ASP A 135 17.78 -19.63 -16.87
C ASP A 135 17.92 -20.03 -18.35
N GLU A 136 17.33 -21.16 -18.73
CA GLU A 136 17.29 -21.64 -20.12
C GLU A 136 16.46 -20.75 -21.07
N ASP A 137 15.57 -19.94 -20.54
CA ASP A 137 14.78 -18.97 -21.29
C ASP A 137 15.53 -17.65 -21.56
N ILE A 138 16.69 -17.46 -20.95
CA ILE A 138 17.55 -16.30 -21.18
C ILE A 138 18.23 -16.46 -22.55
N VAL A 139 18.04 -15.45 -23.39
CA VAL A 139 18.58 -15.42 -24.75
C VAL A 139 19.54 -14.22 -24.92
N ASP A 140 20.25 -14.19 -26.05
CA ASP A 140 21.11 -13.05 -26.38
C ASP A 140 20.33 -11.74 -26.41
N THR A 141 20.96 -10.67 -25.94
CA THR A 141 20.38 -9.32 -25.92
C THR A 141 19.99 -8.78 -27.31
N HIS A 142 20.54 -9.38 -28.38
CA HIS A 142 20.24 -9.05 -29.78
C HIS A 142 19.13 -9.92 -30.38
N CYS A 143 18.48 -10.79 -29.60
CA CYS A 143 17.35 -11.57 -30.07
C CYS A 143 16.20 -10.65 -30.50
N ALA A 144 15.80 -10.73 -31.78
CA ALA A 144 14.82 -9.80 -32.35
C ALA A 144 13.44 -9.86 -31.66
N ASP A 145 13.05 -11.03 -31.16
CA ASP A 145 11.80 -11.28 -30.47
C ASP A 145 11.99 -11.36 -28.93
N GLY A 146 13.15 -10.98 -28.43
CA GLY A 146 13.48 -11.02 -27.01
C GLY A 146 12.69 -10.00 -26.20
N ILE A 147 12.25 -10.39 -25.01
CA ILE A 147 11.59 -9.53 -24.01
C ILE A 147 12.62 -9.15 -22.94
N ARG A 148 12.76 -7.85 -22.68
CA ARG A 148 13.63 -7.38 -21.59
C ARG A 148 12.94 -7.57 -20.24
N MET A 149 13.60 -8.25 -19.33
CA MET A 149 13.10 -8.53 -17.99
C MET A 149 13.98 -7.90 -16.93
N LEU A 150 13.40 -7.02 -16.10
CA LEU A 150 14.03 -6.46 -14.91
C LEU A 150 14.14 -7.53 -13.83
N THR A 151 15.37 -7.81 -13.41
CA THR A 151 15.68 -8.82 -12.38
C THR A 151 15.85 -8.23 -11.00
N ARG A 152 15.92 -9.07 -9.97
CA ARG A 152 16.09 -8.68 -8.57
C ARG A 152 17.20 -7.68 -8.31
N GLY A 153 18.31 -7.75 -9.06
CA GLY A 153 19.45 -6.86 -8.89
C GLY A 153 19.32 -5.48 -9.56
N GLY A 154 18.16 -5.18 -10.17
CA GLY A 154 17.96 -3.94 -10.93
C GLY A 154 18.56 -3.98 -12.35
N ASN A 155 19.10 -5.13 -12.76
CA ASN A 155 19.64 -5.34 -14.10
C ASN A 155 18.58 -5.93 -15.02
N PHE A 156 18.73 -5.71 -16.33
CA PHE A 156 17.90 -6.33 -17.34
C PHE A 156 18.59 -7.53 -17.96
N VAL A 157 17.82 -8.60 -18.16
CA VAL A 157 18.18 -9.73 -19.02
C VAL A 157 17.17 -9.79 -20.16
N THR A 158 17.52 -10.47 -21.25
CA THR A 158 16.60 -10.74 -22.35
C THR A 158 16.13 -12.19 -22.25
N VAL A 159 14.83 -12.39 -22.31
CA VAL A 159 14.20 -13.74 -22.26
C VAL A 159 13.44 -14.01 -23.55
N SER A 160 13.29 -15.29 -23.89
CA SER A 160 12.50 -15.71 -25.04
C SER A 160 11.06 -15.23 -24.90
N ARG A 161 10.49 -14.74 -26.00
CA ARG A 161 9.07 -14.33 -26.05
C ARG A 161 8.13 -15.47 -25.67
N ASP A 162 8.48 -16.70 -26.03
CA ASP A 162 7.66 -17.89 -25.79
C ASP A 162 7.60 -18.27 -24.30
N ALA A 163 8.61 -17.88 -23.52
CA ALA A 163 8.61 -18.08 -22.07
C ALA A 163 7.70 -17.10 -21.32
N VAL A 164 7.28 -16.00 -21.96
CA VAL A 164 6.48 -14.96 -21.33
C VAL A 164 5.00 -15.19 -21.60
N ASN A 165 4.33 -15.80 -20.62
CA ASN A 165 2.88 -16.03 -20.66
C ASN A 165 2.13 -14.86 -20.00
N VAL A 166 1.94 -13.80 -20.76
CA VAL A 166 1.22 -12.60 -20.30
C VAL A 166 0.32 -12.08 -21.41
N ASP A 167 -0.75 -11.40 -21.03
CA ASP A 167 -1.62 -10.68 -21.94
C ASP A 167 -0.80 -9.75 -22.86
N ALA A 168 -1.02 -9.89 -24.17
CA ALA A 168 -0.33 -9.11 -25.18
C ALA A 168 -0.56 -7.58 -25.00
N ASP A 169 -1.72 -7.19 -24.46
CA ASP A 169 -2.02 -5.79 -24.20
C ASP A 169 -1.20 -5.25 -23.02
N MET A 170 -0.98 -6.03 -21.97
CA MET A 170 -0.11 -5.65 -20.86
C MET A 170 1.35 -5.46 -21.30
N LEU A 171 1.84 -6.26 -22.25
CA LEU A 171 3.18 -6.09 -22.81
C LEU A 171 3.36 -4.75 -23.52
N LYS A 172 2.34 -4.27 -24.23
CA LYS A 172 2.39 -3.00 -24.97
C LYS A 172 2.37 -1.78 -24.09
N LYS A 173 1.93 -1.90 -22.84
CA LYS A 173 1.80 -0.78 -21.92
C LYS A 173 3.15 -0.34 -21.32
N TYR A 174 3.22 0.91 -20.93
CA TYR A 174 4.26 1.46 -20.05
C TYR A 174 3.89 1.19 -18.60
N LYS A 175 4.79 0.65 -17.80
CA LYS A 175 4.49 0.21 -16.43
C LYS A 175 5.34 0.96 -15.41
N VAL A 176 4.78 1.19 -14.24
CA VAL A 176 5.50 1.68 -13.07
C VAL A 176 5.55 0.57 -12.05
N VAL A 177 6.75 0.21 -11.61
CA VAL A 177 7.00 -0.91 -10.71
C VAL A 177 7.83 -0.47 -9.51
N CYS A 178 7.70 -1.18 -8.38
CA CYS A 178 8.55 -1.02 -7.21
C CYS A 178 8.90 -2.38 -6.61
N LEU A 179 9.88 -2.44 -5.70
CA LEU A 179 10.08 -3.65 -4.91
C LEU A 179 8.81 -4.00 -4.14
N CYS A 180 8.51 -5.32 -4.03
CA CYS A 180 7.38 -5.79 -3.21
C CYS A 180 7.56 -5.55 -1.71
N LEU A 181 8.76 -5.16 -1.27
CA LEU A 181 9.11 -4.98 0.14
C LEU A 181 9.15 -3.51 0.52
N SER A 182 8.65 -3.20 1.70
CA SER A 182 8.63 -1.86 2.30
C SER A 182 9.25 -1.88 3.70
N ASP A 183 9.77 -0.75 4.13
CA ASP A 183 10.24 -0.52 5.51
C ASP A 183 9.10 -0.11 6.47
N TYR A 184 7.99 0.39 5.95
CA TYR A 184 6.89 0.94 6.75
C TYR A 184 6.26 -0.08 7.71
N GLY A 185 6.27 -1.36 7.36
CA GLY A 185 5.78 -2.44 8.23
C GLY A 185 6.67 -2.74 9.45
N ARG A 186 7.85 -2.12 9.56
CA ARG A 186 8.75 -2.21 10.71
C ARG A 186 8.54 -1.03 11.65
N VAL A 187 7.33 -0.88 12.15
CA VAL A 187 6.98 0.23 13.05
C VAL A 187 7.74 0.08 14.36
N GLY A 188 8.55 1.04 14.70
CA GLY A 188 9.34 1.05 15.94
C GLY A 188 10.49 2.06 15.96
N THR A 189 10.82 2.64 14.81
CA THR A 189 11.79 3.72 14.73
C THR A 189 11.06 5.07 14.68
N SER A 190 11.65 6.09 15.31
CA SER A 190 11.17 7.48 15.23
C SER A 190 11.53 8.15 13.90
N GLU A 191 12.00 7.38 12.93
CA GLU A 191 12.52 7.88 11.67
C GLU A 191 11.44 7.90 10.59
N GLN A 192 11.64 8.79 9.65
CA GLN A 192 10.81 8.86 8.43
C GLN A 192 10.99 7.59 7.60
N HIS A 193 9.91 7.16 6.94
CA HIS A 193 9.89 5.96 6.10
C HIS A 193 9.95 6.31 4.61
N ARG A 194 10.69 5.51 3.87
CA ARG A 194 10.72 5.61 2.41
C ARG A 194 9.49 4.97 1.77
N VAL A 195 8.94 3.94 2.39
CA VAL A 195 7.75 3.15 2.00
C VAL A 195 7.94 2.37 0.70
N ILE A 196 8.30 3.03 -0.39
CA ILE A 196 8.48 2.44 -1.73
C ILE A 196 9.95 2.45 -2.11
N TYR A 197 10.47 1.28 -2.46
CA TYR A 197 11.87 1.09 -2.85
C TYR A 197 11.99 0.70 -4.32
N ALA A 198 13.10 1.10 -4.95
CA ALA A 198 13.44 0.81 -6.33
C ALA A 198 12.26 1.04 -7.29
N LEU A 199 11.60 2.20 -7.14
CA LEU A 199 10.57 2.65 -8.08
C LEU A 199 11.22 2.82 -9.46
N GLN A 200 10.66 2.15 -10.47
CA GLN A 200 11.19 2.15 -11.84
C GLN A 200 10.06 2.19 -12.86
N LYS A 201 10.41 2.61 -14.07
CA LYS A 201 9.52 2.56 -15.24
C LYS A 201 9.98 1.44 -16.15
N LEU A 202 9.02 0.69 -16.65
CA LEU A 202 9.22 -0.29 -17.72
C LEU A 202 8.55 0.22 -18.98
N LYS A 203 9.28 0.12 -20.10
CA LYS A 203 8.76 0.45 -21.43
C LYS A 203 7.82 -0.63 -21.96
N ALA A 204 7.18 -0.36 -23.08
CA ALA A 204 6.54 -1.41 -23.87
C ALA A 204 7.54 -2.54 -24.17
N ASN A 205 7.07 -3.77 -24.11
CA ASN A 205 7.87 -4.99 -24.24
C ASN A 205 8.95 -5.19 -23.16
N GLU A 206 8.80 -4.54 -22.01
CA GLU A 206 9.61 -4.83 -20.82
C GLU A 206 8.71 -5.41 -19.72
N ILE A 207 9.26 -6.38 -18.98
CA ILE A 207 8.61 -7.05 -17.85
C ILE A 207 9.51 -7.02 -16.63
N CYS A 208 9.04 -7.52 -15.50
CA CYS A 208 9.86 -7.68 -14.29
C CYS A 208 9.61 -9.03 -13.63
N THR A 209 10.58 -9.47 -12.82
CA THR A 209 10.39 -10.63 -11.94
C THR A 209 9.40 -10.30 -10.81
N ARG A 210 8.86 -11.33 -10.15
CA ARG A 210 7.94 -11.21 -9.00
C ARG A 210 8.54 -10.47 -7.79
N THR A 211 9.83 -10.14 -7.81
CA THR A 211 10.46 -9.29 -6.80
C THR A 211 9.93 -7.86 -6.85
N TYR A 212 9.41 -7.47 -8.01
CA TYR A 212 8.75 -6.19 -8.22
C TYR A 212 7.24 -6.34 -8.23
N PHE A 213 6.58 -5.31 -7.73
CA PHE A 213 5.13 -5.15 -7.79
C PHE A 213 4.79 -4.11 -8.87
N VAL A 214 3.88 -4.46 -9.78
CA VAL A 214 3.39 -3.51 -10.79
C VAL A 214 2.34 -2.62 -10.15
N LEU A 215 2.68 -1.35 -9.96
CA LEU A 215 1.79 -0.37 -9.34
C LEU A 215 0.67 0.05 -10.29
N ASN A 216 1.00 0.32 -11.55
CA ASN A 216 0.04 0.62 -12.61
C ASN A 216 0.67 0.47 -14.00
N ALA A 217 -0.18 0.46 -15.05
CA ALA A 217 0.22 0.38 -16.45
C ALA A 217 -0.61 1.35 -17.31
N PHE A 218 0.03 2.00 -18.27
CA PHE A 218 -0.48 3.11 -19.06
C PHE A 218 -0.26 2.87 -20.56
N ASP A 219 -1.07 3.53 -21.37
CA ASP A 219 -0.94 3.45 -22.83
C ASP A 219 0.21 4.35 -23.36
N THR A 220 0.59 5.39 -22.60
CA THR A 220 1.65 6.32 -23.00
C THR A 220 2.78 6.39 -21.97
N GLU A 221 3.98 6.72 -22.45
CA GLU A 221 5.14 6.95 -21.59
C GLU A 221 4.94 8.16 -20.68
N ALA A 222 4.29 9.20 -21.17
CA ALA A 222 4.02 10.42 -20.41
C ALA A 222 3.12 10.16 -19.19
N GLU A 223 2.07 9.37 -19.34
CA GLU A 223 1.22 8.96 -18.20
C GLU A 223 2.01 8.15 -17.17
N ALA A 224 2.83 7.20 -17.63
CA ALA A 224 3.70 6.43 -16.73
C ALA A 224 4.70 7.33 -16.01
N ASP A 225 5.26 8.36 -16.67
CA ASP A 225 6.16 9.33 -16.07
C ASP A 225 5.47 10.17 -15.00
N ASN A 226 4.26 10.64 -15.27
CA ASN A 226 3.48 11.42 -14.32
C ASN A 226 3.08 10.58 -13.10
N PHE A 227 2.64 9.35 -13.30
CA PHE A 227 2.34 8.42 -12.21
C PHE A 227 3.60 8.06 -11.41
N TYR A 228 4.75 7.83 -12.06
CA TYR A 228 6.03 7.62 -11.40
C TYR A 228 6.36 8.79 -10.47
N ARG A 229 6.23 10.02 -10.94
CA ARG A 229 6.51 11.24 -10.16
C ARG A 229 5.56 11.37 -8.97
N PHE A 230 4.27 11.07 -9.16
CA PHE A 230 3.29 11.01 -8.07
C PHE A 230 3.68 9.95 -7.02
N MET A 231 4.06 8.74 -7.44
CA MET A 231 4.46 7.66 -6.51
C MET A 231 5.83 7.91 -5.86
N ALA A 232 6.69 8.72 -6.45
CA ALA A 232 7.92 9.22 -5.81
C ALA A 232 7.63 10.35 -4.82
N GLY A 233 6.50 11.04 -4.95
CA GLY A 233 6.02 12.08 -4.04
C GLY A 233 5.71 11.53 -2.64
N LYS A 234 5.52 12.43 -1.68
CA LYS A 234 5.20 12.05 -0.29
C LYS A 234 3.77 11.58 -0.14
N LEU A 235 2.82 12.20 -0.85
CA LEU A 235 1.41 11.83 -0.77
C LEU A 235 1.19 10.38 -1.24
N GLY A 236 1.68 10.02 -2.43
CA GLY A 236 1.52 8.66 -2.97
C GLY A 236 2.10 7.60 -2.01
N ARG A 237 3.28 7.83 -1.46
CA ARG A 237 3.92 6.92 -0.50
C ARG A 237 3.20 6.88 0.85
N PHE A 238 2.69 8.00 1.33
CA PHE A 238 1.86 8.06 2.53
C PHE A 238 0.61 7.19 2.37
N LEU A 239 -0.11 7.32 1.27
CA LEU A 239 -1.34 6.56 1.01
C LEU A 239 -1.10 5.05 0.97
N VAL A 240 0.02 4.61 0.40
CA VAL A 240 0.43 3.20 0.45
C VAL A 240 0.81 2.80 1.88
N GLY A 241 1.64 3.61 2.55
CA GLY A 241 2.17 3.33 3.88
C GLY A 241 1.08 3.13 4.93
N THR A 242 0.04 3.95 4.94
CA THR A 242 -1.06 3.90 5.93
C THR A 242 -1.80 2.57 5.97
N THR A 243 -1.73 1.78 4.90
CA THR A 243 -2.37 0.46 4.79
C THR A 243 -1.40 -0.70 4.99
N LEU A 244 -0.10 -0.41 5.12
CA LEU A 244 0.94 -1.42 5.29
C LEU A 244 1.07 -1.85 6.75
N ASN A 245 0.50 -3.00 7.09
CA ASN A 245 0.71 -3.69 8.37
C ASN A 245 1.64 -4.90 8.24
N SER A 246 2.40 -4.97 7.16
CA SER A 246 3.44 -5.95 6.88
C SER A 246 4.47 -5.34 5.94
N ILE A 247 5.61 -6.02 5.79
CA ILE A 247 6.67 -5.58 4.88
C ILE A 247 6.35 -5.76 3.39
N HIS A 248 5.22 -6.42 3.05
CA HIS A 248 4.86 -6.70 1.66
C HIS A 248 3.80 -5.72 1.15
N ILE A 249 4.10 -5.09 0.02
CA ILE A 249 3.14 -4.32 -0.78
C ILE A 249 2.29 -5.31 -1.58
N ILE A 250 0.98 -5.17 -1.48
CA ILE A 250 -0.03 -5.97 -2.22
C ILE A 250 -1.07 -5.02 -2.83
N SER A 251 -1.85 -5.50 -3.78
CA SER A 251 -2.81 -4.68 -4.55
C SER A 251 -3.76 -3.86 -3.67
N ARG A 252 -4.23 -4.39 -2.54
CA ARG A 252 -5.09 -3.65 -1.61
C ARG A 252 -4.43 -2.43 -0.97
N ASN A 253 -3.09 -2.37 -0.89
CA ASN A 253 -2.40 -1.20 -0.37
C ASN A 253 -2.52 0.02 -1.28
N LEU A 254 -2.99 -0.16 -2.52
CA LEU A 254 -3.25 0.91 -3.48
C LEU A 254 -4.67 1.47 -3.38
N MET A 255 -5.53 0.96 -2.49
CA MET A 255 -6.94 1.35 -2.44
C MET A 255 -7.18 2.84 -2.13
N PHE A 256 -6.22 3.50 -1.52
CA PHE A 256 -6.29 4.94 -1.25
C PHE A 256 -5.61 5.79 -2.32
N ILE A 257 -4.90 5.18 -3.27
CA ILE A 257 -4.34 5.90 -4.42
C ILE A 257 -5.50 6.39 -5.28
N PRO A 258 -5.64 7.70 -5.47
CA PRO A 258 -6.72 8.24 -6.28
C PRO A 258 -6.55 7.88 -7.75
N ASN A 259 -7.65 7.54 -8.40
CA ASN A 259 -7.68 7.33 -9.85
C ASN A 259 -7.87 8.69 -10.53
N ILE A 260 -6.80 9.46 -10.63
CA ILE A 260 -6.76 10.76 -11.29
C ILE A 260 -6.24 10.61 -12.74
N ASP A 261 -6.49 11.62 -13.54
CA ASP A 261 -5.94 11.68 -14.90
C ASP A 261 -4.44 11.96 -14.87
N PHE A 262 -3.65 10.96 -15.22
CA PHE A 262 -2.19 11.07 -15.31
C PHE A 262 -1.69 11.55 -16.68
N SER A 263 -2.56 11.98 -17.60
CA SER A 263 -2.13 12.68 -18.82
C SER A 263 -1.40 13.99 -18.48
N ALA A 264 -1.67 14.58 -17.30
CA ALA A 264 -0.97 15.72 -16.74
C ALA A 264 -0.24 15.34 -15.43
N TYR A 265 0.83 16.07 -15.12
CA TYR A 265 1.51 15.93 -13.84
C TYR A 265 0.75 16.70 -12.76
N HIS A 266 0.62 16.08 -11.59
CA HIS A 266 0.08 16.68 -10.38
C HIS A 266 1.13 16.61 -9.28
N SER A 267 1.51 17.77 -8.75
CA SER A 267 2.39 17.86 -7.58
C SER A 267 1.65 17.47 -6.30
N ASP A 268 2.40 17.13 -5.25
CA ASP A 268 1.81 16.87 -3.93
C ASP A 268 0.99 18.08 -3.44
N ASP A 269 1.47 19.33 -3.65
CA ASP A 269 0.78 20.54 -3.21
C ASP A 269 -0.56 20.74 -3.93
N GLU A 270 -0.60 20.55 -5.26
CA GLU A 270 -1.86 20.60 -6.03
C GLU A 270 -2.87 19.54 -5.55
N LEU A 271 -2.40 18.35 -5.20
CA LEU A 271 -3.27 17.29 -4.69
C LEU A 271 -3.70 17.57 -3.24
N TYR A 272 -2.83 18.13 -2.41
CA TYR A 272 -3.21 18.58 -1.06
C TYR A 272 -4.33 19.61 -1.13
N ASP A 273 -4.20 20.60 -2.01
CA ASP A 273 -5.24 21.63 -2.19
C ASP A 273 -6.54 21.03 -2.72
N LYS A 274 -6.43 20.16 -3.74
CA LYS A 274 -7.59 19.47 -4.34
C LYS A 274 -8.41 18.67 -3.33
N TYR A 275 -7.73 17.98 -2.41
CA TYR A 275 -8.38 17.11 -1.41
C TYR A 275 -8.60 17.81 -0.06
N GLY A 276 -8.24 19.08 0.07
CA GLY A 276 -8.41 19.84 1.31
C GLY A 276 -7.54 19.31 2.45
N VAL A 277 -6.32 18.83 2.14
CA VAL A 277 -5.33 18.42 3.14
C VAL A 277 -4.78 19.68 3.82
N THR A 278 -5.03 19.81 5.12
CA THR A 278 -4.67 21.00 5.91
C THR A 278 -3.15 21.14 6.09
N PRO A 279 -2.65 22.34 6.46
CA PRO A 279 -1.22 22.53 6.75
C PRO A 279 -0.68 21.55 7.82
N ASP A 280 -1.42 21.31 8.89
CA ASP A 280 -1.03 20.39 9.97
C ASP A 280 -0.97 18.92 9.46
N GLU A 281 -1.88 18.54 8.58
CA GLU A 281 -1.87 17.22 7.94
C GLU A 281 -0.70 17.05 6.96
N ARG A 282 -0.34 18.12 6.22
CA ARG A 282 0.86 18.13 5.36
C ARG A 282 2.14 17.99 6.20
N GLU A 283 2.20 18.70 7.32
CA GLU A 283 3.31 18.57 8.27
C GLU A 283 3.39 17.15 8.83
N TYR A 284 2.26 16.55 9.17
CA TYR A 284 2.20 15.16 9.62
C TYR A 284 2.73 14.20 8.54
N ILE A 285 2.30 14.32 7.28
CA ILE A 285 2.83 13.53 6.16
C ILE A 285 4.36 13.71 6.06
N ASN A 286 4.82 14.97 6.12
CA ASN A 286 6.25 15.30 6.05
C ASN A 286 7.06 14.73 7.22
N SER A 287 6.45 14.58 8.40
CA SER A 287 7.12 14.02 9.58
C SER A 287 7.35 12.51 9.51
N ILE A 288 6.54 11.78 8.71
CA ILE A 288 6.61 10.32 8.64
C ILE A 288 7.13 9.78 7.30
N ILE A 289 7.11 10.58 6.24
CA ILE A 289 7.57 10.17 4.91
C ILE A 289 8.86 10.93 4.55
N SER A 290 9.95 10.19 4.35
CA SER A 290 11.24 10.76 3.93
C SER A 290 11.20 11.30 2.50
N ASP A 291 12.15 12.14 2.12
CA ASP A 291 12.34 12.48 0.72
C ASP A 291 12.78 11.24 -0.08
N TYR A 292 12.32 11.08 -1.32
CA TYR A 292 12.54 9.85 -2.08
C TYR A 292 14.02 9.62 -2.44
N ASN A 293 14.77 10.68 -2.67
CA ASN A 293 16.17 10.66 -3.14
C ASN A 293 17.21 10.85 -2.01
N LYS A 294 16.81 10.73 -0.75
CA LYS A 294 17.73 10.78 0.40
C LYS A 294 18.13 9.40 0.88
#